data_9c9021225f00667d35ded40c536a68ba
#
_entry.id   9c9021225f00667d35ded40c536a68ba
#
_cell.length_a   1.000
_cell.length_b   1.000
_cell.length_c   1.000
_cell.angle_alpha   90.00
_cell.angle_beta   90.00
_cell.angle_gamma   90.00
#
_symmetry.space_group_name_H-M   'P 1'
#
loop_
_entity.id
_entity.type
_entity.pdbx_description
1 polymer ?
#
loop_
_entity_poly.entity_id
_entity_poly.type
_entity_poly.pdbx_seq_one_letter_code
_entity_poly.pdbx_strand_id
1 'polypeptide(L)'
;MNLHEYQSKEILSKYGVAIQRGFVANNVEEAVAAAEKLTAETGANAWVVKAQIHAGGRGKGGGVKFSPNMDKLKENAQNIIGMQLITPQTSAEGKKVHSVLVAEDVYYPGETETKEFYVSILLDRAQGKNTIVYSTEGGMDIEHVAEVTPHLIHNELIDATLGLQGFQARKIAFNLGLEGNAFKEFTKFITSLYNAYIGIDASLFEINPVLKTSDNKIIAVDAKVTLDGNSLFRHKDLAALRDTREEDAMDVEAGEAGLNFVKLDGNVACMVNGAGLAMATMDIIKLSGGSPANFLDVGGTADAARVQTAFGIILRDPNVKAILINIFGGIVRCDRVAQGVVDAYHAMGSLPVPLIVRLQGTNAVEAKKLIDEAGLPIHSAITLEEAANKVKEVLA
;
A
#
# COMPACT_ATOMS: atom_id res chain seq x y z
N MET A 1 5.17 1.08 -2.80
CA MET A 1 5.77 0.67 -1.51
C MET A 1 5.35 1.68 -0.44
N ASN A 2 4.69 1.23 0.62
CA ASN A 2 4.32 2.10 1.74
C ASN A 2 5.48 2.28 2.72
N LEU A 3 5.52 3.44 3.38
CA LEU A 3 6.48 3.73 4.43
C LEU A 3 5.78 3.91 5.78
N HIS A 4 6.48 3.58 6.87
CA HIS A 4 6.05 3.95 8.21
C HIS A 4 6.07 5.47 8.41
N GLU A 5 5.28 5.98 9.35
CA GLU A 5 5.21 7.40 9.66
C GLU A 5 6.59 8.00 10.00
N TYR A 6 7.40 7.31 10.82
CA TYR A 6 8.74 7.79 11.18
C TYR A 6 9.67 7.89 9.99
N GLN A 7 9.65 6.89 9.06
CA GLN A 7 10.43 6.92 7.82
C GLN A 7 9.99 8.07 6.91
N SER A 8 8.67 8.24 6.79
CA SER A 8 8.06 9.35 6.05
C SER A 8 8.53 10.71 6.57
N LYS A 9 8.49 10.91 7.88
CA LYS A 9 8.94 12.15 8.54
C LYS A 9 10.44 12.41 8.36
N GLU A 10 11.28 11.38 8.45
CA GLU A 10 12.71 11.52 8.19
C GLU A 10 12.99 12.00 6.75
N ILE A 11 12.28 11.46 5.78
CA ILE A 11 12.40 11.89 4.38
C ILE A 11 11.93 13.34 4.23
N LEU A 12 10.75 13.67 4.74
CA LEU A 12 10.19 15.03 4.70
C LEU A 12 11.15 16.05 5.31
N SER A 13 11.76 15.72 6.44
CA SER A 13 12.74 16.58 7.11
C SER A 13 13.97 16.87 6.25
N LYS A 14 14.47 15.88 5.48
CA LYS A 14 15.59 16.06 4.54
C LYS A 14 15.28 17.07 3.42
N TYR A 15 14.00 17.22 3.07
CA TYR A 15 13.53 18.22 2.11
C TYR A 15 13.14 19.56 2.73
N GLY A 16 13.37 19.74 4.04
CA GLY A 16 13.08 20.98 4.76
C GLY A 16 11.61 21.16 5.11
N VAL A 17 10.81 20.10 5.10
CA VAL A 17 9.44 20.11 5.61
C VAL A 17 9.52 20.06 7.15
N ALA A 18 8.85 20.98 7.83
CA ALA A 18 8.77 20.98 9.27
C ALA A 18 7.85 19.84 9.74
N ILE A 19 8.35 19.01 10.64
CA ILE A 19 7.68 17.81 11.14
C ILE A 19 7.55 17.85 12.67
N GLN A 20 6.55 17.17 13.22
CA GLN A 20 6.54 16.77 14.62
C GLN A 20 7.72 15.81 14.86
N ARG A 21 8.63 16.16 15.75
CA ARG A 21 9.83 15.36 16.04
C ARG A 21 9.45 14.10 16.82
N GLY A 22 10.20 13.04 16.60
CA GLY A 22 9.97 11.77 17.28
C GLY A 22 11.06 10.77 17.00
N PHE A 23 11.12 9.72 17.83
CA PHE A 23 12.04 8.59 17.69
C PHE A 23 11.27 7.28 17.79
N VAL A 24 11.64 6.32 16.94
CA VAL A 24 11.04 4.98 16.94
C VAL A 24 11.57 4.18 18.14
N ALA A 25 10.71 3.34 18.71
CA ALA A 25 11.02 2.42 19.81
C ALA A 25 10.34 1.07 19.58
N ASN A 26 11.05 -0.02 19.84
CA ASN A 26 10.59 -1.40 19.68
C ASN A 26 10.22 -2.07 21.01
N ASN A 27 10.53 -1.42 22.13
CA ASN A 27 10.22 -1.86 23.48
C ASN A 27 10.04 -0.64 24.40
N VAL A 28 9.64 -0.87 25.65
CA VAL A 28 9.34 0.20 26.62
C VAL A 28 10.61 0.97 27.00
N GLU A 29 11.75 0.30 27.12
CA GLU A 29 13.03 0.92 27.48
C GLU A 29 13.48 1.91 26.40
N GLU A 30 13.38 1.51 25.13
CA GLU A 30 13.65 2.40 23.99
C GLU A 30 12.67 3.58 23.95
N ALA A 31 11.39 3.36 24.29
CA ALA A 31 10.39 4.42 24.33
C ALA A 31 10.72 5.48 25.39
N VAL A 32 11.21 5.04 26.56
CA VAL A 32 11.70 5.94 27.60
C VAL A 32 12.91 6.75 27.13
N ALA A 33 13.90 6.08 26.55
CA ALA A 33 15.10 6.73 26.01
C ALA A 33 14.74 7.74 24.90
N ALA A 34 13.78 7.41 24.05
CA ALA A 34 13.25 8.30 23.01
C ALA A 34 12.63 9.56 23.61
N ALA A 35 11.82 9.43 24.69
CA ALA A 35 11.20 10.54 25.37
C ALA A 35 12.23 11.45 26.06
N GLU A 36 13.22 10.86 26.76
CA GLU A 36 14.32 11.59 27.39
C GLU A 36 15.13 12.40 26.35
N LYS A 37 15.42 11.76 25.20
CA LYS A 37 16.11 12.42 24.09
C LYS A 37 15.28 13.59 23.52
N LEU A 38 13.96 13.40 23.31
CA LEU A 38 13.07 14.48 22.88
C LEU A 38 13.07 15.63 23.88
N THR A 39 12.98 15.34 25.18
CA THR A 39 13.04 16.35 26.22
C THR A 39 14.33 17.16 26.14
N ALA A 40 15.48 16.48 25.98
CA ALA A 40 16.78 17.16 25.88
C ALA A 40 16.90 18.05 24.62
N GLU A 41 16.31 17.62 23.50
CA GLU A 41 16.42 18.33 22.22
C GLU A 41 15.38 19.43 22.03
N THR A 42 14.16 19.28 22.58
CA THR A 42 13.03 20.17 22.31
C THR A 42 12.46 20.87 23.56
N GLY A 43 12.82 20.39 24.74
CA GLY A 43 12.21 20.83 26.00
C GLY A 43 10.83 20.22 26.24
N ALA A 44 10.38 19.27 25.41
CA ALA A 44 9.07 18.62 25.57
C ALA A 44 9.00 17.90 26.92
N ASN A 45 7.88 18.04 27.62
CA ASN A 45 7.56 17.39 28.90
C ASN A 45 6.31 16.52 28.82
N ALA A 46 5.74 16.40 27.63
CA ALA A 46 4.64 15.50 27.28
C ALA A 46 4.87 14.92 25.89
N TRP A 47 4.37 13.73 25.67
CA TRP A 47 4.65 12.98 24.44
C TRP A 47 3.39 12.30 23.92
N VAL A 48 3.44 11.87 22.64
CA VAL A 48 2.42 11.03 22.02
C VAL A 48 3.08 9.74 21.58
N VAL A 49 2.53 8.60 22.00
CA VAL A 49 2.95 7.26 21.57
C VAL A 49 2.05 6.82 20.41
N LYS A 50 2.65 6.57 19.25
CA LYS A 50 1.94 6.26 18.01
C LYS A 50 2.37 4.90 17.46
N ALA A 51 1.44 3.95 17.32
CA ALA A 51 1.68 2.67 16.66
C ALA A 51 2.23 2.86 15.24
N GLN A 52 3.21 2.08 14.85
CA GLN A 52 3.77 2.10 13.49
C GLN A 52 3.26 0.89 12.73
N ILE A 53 2.24 1.09 11.91
CA ILE A 53 1.67 0.13 10.95
C ILE A 53 1.33 0.83 9.63
N HIS A 54 1.28 0.09 8.54
CA HIS A 54 0.88 0.60 7.22
C HIS A 54 -0.66 0.69 7.10
N ALA A 55 -1.30 1.43 8.02
CA ALA A 55 -2.73 1.72 7.98
C ALA A 55 -3.03 3.07 8.62
N GLY A 56 -4.00 3.78 8.07
CA GLY A 56 -4.57 5.00 8.67
C GLY A 56 -5.58 4.69 9.77
N GLY A 57 -6.11 5.74 10.41
CA GLY A 57 -7.13 5.58 11.46
C GLY A 57 -6.63 4.97 12.77
N ARG A 58 -5.32 4.95 12.99
CA ARG A 58 -4.67 4.38 14.19
C ARG A 58 -5.21 4.92 15.50
N GLY A 59 -5.55 6.23 15.54
CA GLY A 59 -6.16 6.88 16.69
C GLY A 59 -7.50 6.26 17.06
N LYS A 60 -8.36 5.98 16.08
CA LYS A 60 -9.68 5.34 16.27
C LYS A 60 -9.55 3.92 16.82
N GLY A 61 -8.49 3.19 16.42
CA GLY A 61 -8.17 1.85 16.93
C GLY A 61 -7.44 1.83 18.28
N GLY A 62 -7.15 2.99 18.87
CA GLY A 62 -6.41 3.08 20.13
C GLY A 62 -4.89 3.01 20.02
N GLY A 63 -4.34 3.04 18.81
CA GLY A 63 -2.90 3.02 18.51
C GLY A 63 -2.19 4.37 18.66
N VAL A 64 -2.88 5.44 19.09
CA VAL A 64 -2.29 6.76 19.37
C VAL A 64 -2.72 7.20 20.75
N LYS A 65 -1.76 7.45 21.65
CA LYS A 65 -2.02 7.80 23.05
C LYS A 65 -1.16 8.97 23.52
N PHE A 66 -1.81 9.96 24.09
CA PHE A 66 -1.14 11.07 24.78
C PHE A 66 -0.57 10.62 26.12
N SER A 67 0.62 11.10 26.45
CA SER A 67 1.39 10.75 27.64
C SER A 67 1.88 12.03 28.34
N PRO A 68 1.16 12.52 29.37
CA PRO A 68 1.49 13.74 30.07
C PRO A 68 2.71 13.61 30.99
N ASN A 69 3.17 12.41 31.25
CA ASN A 69 4.33 12.10 32.08
C ASN A 69 4.96 10.76 31.70
N MET A 70 6.13 10.46 32.26
CA MET A 70 6.91 9.27 31.92
C MET A 70 6.21 7.95 32.31
N ASP A 71 5.47 7.92 33.42
CA ASP A 71 4.76 6.70 33.84
C ASP A 71 3.66 6.35 32.84
N LYS A 72 2.91 7.36 32.39
CA LYS A 72 1.88 7.15 31.35
C LYS A 72 2.49 6.80 30.00
N LEU A 73 3.66 7.29 29.68
CA LEU A 73 4.40 6.92 28.47
C LEU A 73 4.78 5.43 28.50
N LYS A 74 5.33 4.94 29.61
CA LYS A 74 5.65 3.51 29.80
C LYS A 74 4.43 2.64 29.65
N GLU A 75 3.33 2.99 30.34
CA GLU A 75 2.05 2.27 30.24
C GLU A 75 1.52 2.22 28.78
N ASN A 76 1.50 3.37 28.10
CA ASN A 76 1.03 3.46 26.74
C ASN A 76 1.93 2.66 25.78
N ALA A 77 3.25 2.73 25.91
CA ALA A 77 4.18 1.95 25.08
C ALA A 77 3.98 0.44 25.31
N GLN A 78 3.84 0.00 26.57
CA GLN A 78 3.60 -1.40 26.91
C GLN A 78 2.28 -1.93 26.34
N ASN A 79 1.21 -1.10 26.33
CA ASN A 79 -0.09 -1.48 25.82
C ASN A 79 -0.15 -1.51 24.29
N ILE A 80 0.62 -0.67 23.62
CA ILE A 80 0.57 -0.53 22.15
C ILE A 80 1.54 -1.49 21.46
N ILE A 81 2.76 -1.67 22.00
CA ILE A 81 3.74 -2.59 21.40
C ILE A 81 3.23 -4.03 21.55
N GLY A 82 3.14 -4.74 20.44
CA GLY A 82 2.67 -6.12 20.39
C GLY A 82 1.15 -6.28 20.29
N MET A 83 0.36 -5.20 20.41
CA MET A 83 -1.10 -5.29 20.24
C MET A 83 -1.48 -5.62 18.79
N GLN A 84 -2.62 -6.27 18.64
CA GLN A 84 -3.28 -6.42 17.34
C GLN A 84 -4.18 -5.19 17.11
N LEU A 85 -3.74 -4.28 16.25
CA LEU A 85 -4.41 -3.02 16.02
C LEU A 85 -5.41 -3.13 14.86
N ILE A 86 -6.68 -2.96 15.17
CA ILE A 86 -7.76 -2.90 14.19
C ILE A 86 -8.12 -1.43 13.95
N THR A 87 -8.13 -1.03 12.70
CA THR A 87 -8.51 0.32 12.24
C THR A 87 -9.55 0.22 11.13
N PRO A 88 -10.21 1.33 10.75
CA PRO A 88 -11.09 1.33 9.58
C PRO A 88 -10.42 0.93 8.26
N GLN A 89 -9.08 0.98 8.20
CA GLN A 89 -8.28 0.66 7.00
C GLN A 89 -7.58 -0.71 7.08
N THR A 90 -7.77 -1.49 8.15
CA THR A 90 -7.25 -2.86 8.25
C THR A 90 -8.36 -3.88 8.00
N SER A 91 -7.98 -5.14 7.74
CA SER A 91 -8.90 -6.26 7.83
C SER A 91 -9.44 -6.43 9.26
N ALA A 92 -10.44 -7.30 9.44
CA ALA A 92 -10.98 -7.65 10.76
C ALA A 92 -9.95 -8.31 11.69
N GLU A 93 -8.90 -8.91 11.13
CA GLU A 93 -7.78 -9.48 11.88
C GLU A 93 -6.84 -8.41 12.43
N GLY A 94 -6.85 -7.21 11.85
CA GLY A 94 -5.97 -6.11 12.21
C GLY A 94 -4.52 -6.33 11.81
N LYS A 95 -3.63 -5.49 12.34
CA LYS A 95 -2.18 -5.61 12.15
C LYS A 95 -1.44 -5.60 13.48
N LYS A 96 -0.43 -6.44 13.61
CA LYS A 96 0.42 -6.50 14.80
C LYS A 96 1.34 -5.28 14.84
N VAL A 97 1.32 -4.56 15.96
CA VAL A 97 2.21 -3.41 16.17
C VAL A 97 3.59 -3.90 16.62
N HIS A 98 4.60 -3.70 15.79
CA HIS A 98 5.99 -4.10 16.08
C HIS A 98 6.80 -2.99 16.75
N SER A 99 6.45 -1.73 16.48
CA SER A 99 7.15 -0.56 17.00
C SER A 99 6.21 0.61 17.20
N VAL A 100 6.64 1.57 18.00
CA VAL A 100 5.95 2.83 18.21
C VAL A 100 6.85 4.01 17.86
N LEU A 101 6.25 5.11 17.45
CA LEU A 101 6.90 6.41 17.37
C LEU A 101 6.56 7.19 18.65
N VAL A 102 7.55 7.52 19.43
CA VAL A 102 7.42 8.47 20.55
C VAL A 102 7.68 9.86 19.97
N ALA A 103 6.65 10.71 19.95
CA ALA A 103 6.70 12.03 19.36
C ALA A 103 6.45 13.11 20.42
N GLU A 104 7.02 14.31 20.22
CA GLU A 104 6.76 15.48 21.07
C GLU A 104 5.29 15.90 21.00
N ASP A 105 4.78 16.47 22.08
CA ASP A 105 3.50 17.17 22.03
C ASP A 105 3.67 18.53 21.33
N VAL A 106 2.86 18.77 20.30
CA VAL A 106 2.85 20.00 19.50
C VAL A 106 1.56 20.82 19.68
N TYR A 107 0.68 20.38 20.58
CA TYR A 107 -0.59 21.07 20.91
C TYR A 107 -0.45 21.87 22.21
N TYR A 108 0.58 22.67 22.28
CA TYR A 108 0.83 23.53 23.44
C TYR A 108 0.05 24.85 23.36
N PRO A 109 -0.34 25.42 24.51
CA PRO A 109 -1.00 26.74 24.55
C PRO A 109 -0.05 27.86 24.10
N GLY A 110 -0.57 28.88 23.45
CA GLY A 110 0.21 30.02 22.96
C GLY A 110 -0.68 31.21 22.58
N GLU A 111 -0.16 32.08 21.72
CA GLU A 111 -0.81 33.36 21.38
C GLU A 111 -2.06 33.18 20.50
N THR A 112 -2.10 32.16 19.69
CA THR A 112 -3.21 31.90 18.76
C THR A 112 -3.76 30.48 18.92
N GLU A 113 -4.98 30.24 18.46
CA GLU A 113 -5.57 28.91 18.39
C GLU A 113 -4.82 28.01 17.39
N THR A 114 -4.64 26.74 17.76
CA THR A 114 -4.16 25.73 16.84
C THR A 114 -5.25 25.42 15.80
N LYS A 115 -4.82 25.11 14.56
CA LYS A 115 -5.75 24.65 13.50
C LYS A 115 -5.14 23.46 12.78
N GLU A 116 -5.97 22.50 12.48
CA GLU A 116 -5.62 21.32 11.71
C GLU A 116 -6.11 21.44 10.27
N PHE A 117 -5.27 21.04 9.33
CA PHE A 117 -5.57 21.02 7.90
C PHE A 117 -5.27 19.65 7.33
N TYR A 118 -5.96 19.32 6.26
CA TYR A 118 -5.63 18.18 5.41
C TYR A 118 -4.83 18.64 4.20
N VAL A 119 -3.75 17.95 3.87
CA VAL A 119 -3.00 18.15 2.62
C VAL A 119 -2.55 16.80 2.08
N SER A 120 -2.87 16.53 0.83
CA SER A 120 -2.31 15.38 0.10
C SER A 120 -1.79 15.80 -1.27
N ILE A 121 -0.84 15.02 -1.80
CA ILE A 121 -0.30 15.15 -3.16
C ILE A 121 -0.38 13.79 -3.81
N LEU A 122 -1.02 13.72 -4.96
CA LEU A 122 -1.21 12.47 -5.72
C LEU A 122 -1.33 12.76 -7.22
N LEU A 123 -1.29 11.69 -8.02
CA LEU A 123 -1.54 11.76 -9.45
C LEU A 123 -3.04 11.70 -9.72
N ASP A 124 -3.60 12.77 -10.30
CA ASP A 124 -4.93 12.74 -10.93
C ASP A 124 -4.82 12.04 -12.29
N ARG A 125 -5.27 10.79 -12.35
CA ARG A 125 -5.19 9.96 -13.56
C ARG A 125 -6.10 10.46 -14.68
N ALA A 126 -7.22 11.11 -14.35
CA ALA A 126 -8.15 11.65 -15.33
C ALA A 126 -7.55 12.85 -16.06
N GLN A 127 -6.81 13.69 -15.33
CA GLN A 127 -6.15 14.88 -15.87
C GLN A 127 -4.72 14.60 -16.35
N GLY A 128 -4.12 13.46 -15.95
CA GLY A 128 -2.71 13.16 -16.21
C GLY A 128 -1.75 14.15 -15.52
N LYS A 129 -2.14 14.73 -14.40
CA LYS A 129 -1.40 15.76 -13.67
C LYS A 129 -1.30 15.43 -12.19
N ASN A 130 -0.23 15.89 -11.56
CA ASN A 130 -0.20 15.89 -10.10
C ASN A 130 -1.20 16.89 -9.57
N THR A 131 -1.87 16.54 -8.48
CA THR A 131 -2.81 17.41 -7.79
C THR A 131 -2.45 17.53 -6.31
N ILE A 132 -2.61 18.73 -5.77
CA ILE A 132 -2.59 18.96 -4.33
C ILE A 132 -4.03 19.08 -3.89
N VAL A 133 -4.48 18.14 -3.06
CA VAL A 133 -5.80 18.16 -2.42
C VAL A 133 -5.63 18.72 -1.03
N TYR A 134 -6.46 19.67 -0.64
CA TYR A 134 -6.36 20.31 0.67
C TYR A 134 -7.73 20.71 1.22
N SER A 135 -7.83 20.74 2.55
CA SER A 135 -9.06 21.10 3.26
C SER A 135 -8.75 21.79 4.59
N THR A 136 -9.68 22.60 5.04
CA THR A 136 -9.68 23.16 6.40
C THR A 136 -10.08 22.14 7.47
N GLU A 137 -10.59 20.98 7.05
CA GLU A 137 -11.01 19.86 7.91
C GLU A 137 -9.87 18.85 8.05
N GLY A 138 -8.89 19.17 8.90
CA GLY A 138 -7.78 18.28 9.24
C GLY A 138 -8.10 17.38 10.43
N GLY A 139 -7.27 16.34 10.63
CA GLY A 139 -7.44 15.35 11.71
C GLY A 139 -8.65 14.45 11.57
N MET A 140 -9.43 14.62 10.49
CA MET A 140 -10.62 13.85 10.17
C MET A 140 -10.38 12.91 8.99
N ASP A 141 -11.31 11.98 8.80
CA ASP A 141 -11.37 11.09 7.64
C ASP A 141 -11.80 11.90 6.40
N ILE A 142 -10.93 12.02 5.42
CA ILE A 142 -11.18 12.86 4.23
C ILE A 142 -12.32 12.33 3.37
N GLU A 143 -12.56 11.03 3.37
CA GLU A 143 -13.68 10.40 2.68
C GLU A 143 -15.00 10.85 3.30
N HIS A 144 -15.06 10.96 4.62
CA HIS A 144 -16.23 11.51 5.31
C HIS A 144 -16.44 13.00 5.00
N VAL A 145 -15.37 13.78 4.94
CA VAL A 145 -15.45 15.20 4.52
C VAL A 145 -15.98 15.30 3.09
N ALA A 146 -15.54 14.41 2.20
CA ALA A 146 -16.00 14.36 0.80
C ALA A 146 -17.50 14.03 0.67
N GLU A 147 -18.04 13.23 1.58
CA GLU A 147 -19.47 12.89 1.60
C GLU A 147 -20.34 14.01 2.19
N VAL A 148 -19.90 14.61 3.30
CA VAL A 148 -20.73 15.54 4.09
C VAL A 148 -20.52 16.99 3.69
N THR A 149 -19.27 17.39 3.44
CA THR A 149 -18.87 18.79 3.15
C THR A 149 -17.92 18.88 1.94
N PRO A 150 -18.29 18.36 0.76
CA PRO A 150 -17.38 18.31 -0.40
C PRO A 150 -16.88 19.68 -0.86
N HIS A 151 -17.58 20.75 -0.54
CA HIS A 151 -17.20 22.12 -0.88
C HIS A 151 -15.99 22.63 -0.07
N LEU A 152 -15.60 21.95 1.00
CA LEU A 152 -14.39 22.25 1.80
C LEU A 152 -13.15 21.53 1.26
N ILE A 153 -13.29 20.66 0.25
CA ILE A 153 -12.17 20.02 -0.42
C ILE A 153 -11.81 20.80 -1.68
N HIS A 154 -10.58 21.22 -1.72
CA HIS A 154 -10.02 21.99 -2.83
C HIS A 154 -8.93 21.20 -3.54
N ASN A 155 -8.81 21.42 -4.84
CA ASN A 155 -7.82 20.79 -5.69
C ASN A 155 -6.99 21.86 -6.41
N GLU A 156 -5.67 21.70 -6.42
CA GLU A 156 -4.76 22.50 -7.22
C GLU A 156 -3.98 21.60 -8.17
N LEU A 157 -4.26 21.69 -9.46
CA LEU A 157 -3.59 20.90 -10.50
C LEU A 157 -2.21 21.49 -10.79
N ILE A 158 -1.20 20.64 -10.81
CA ILE A 158 0.18 21.06 -11.05
C ILE A 158 0.62 20.54 -12.42
N ASP A 159 1.08 21.44 -13.26
CA ASP A 159 1.68 21.09 -14.55
C ASP A 159 3.06 20.45 -14.30
N ALA A 160 3.27 19.24 -14.85
CA ALA A 160 4.50 18.48 -14.62
C ALA A 160 5.76 19.19 -15.14
N THR A 161 5.62 20.04 -16.17
CA THR A 161 6.74 20.77 -16.77
C THR A 161 7.15 21.97 -15.91
N LEU A 162 6.14 22.64 -15.31
CA LEU A 162 6.37 23.86 -14.53
C LEU A 162 6.62 23.58 -13.05
N GLY A 163 6.10 22.46 -12.54
CA GLY A 163 6.06 22.17 -11.12
C GLY A 163 5.13 23.12 -10.34
N LEU A 164 5.13 23.03 -9.02
CA LEU A 164 4.35 23.90 -8.16
C LEU A 164 4.89 25.33 -8.21
N GLN A 165 4.06 26.25 -8.66
CA GLN A 165 4.40 27.66 -8.79
C GLN A 165 4.09 28.46 -7.50
N GLY A 166 4.89 29.47 -7.22
CA GLY A 166 4.74 30.28 -6.00
C GLY A 166 3.35 30.92 -5.82
N PHE A 167 2.65 31.26 -6.92
CA PHE A 167 1.28 31.77 -6.82
C PHE A 167 0.28 30.69 -6.40
N GLN A 168 0.48 29.43 -6.82
CA GLN A 168 -0.36 28.29 -6.41
C GLN A 168 -0.18 28.00 -4.92
N ALA A 169 1.08 27.96 -4.44
CA ALA A 169 1.37 27.80 -3.02
C ALA A 169 0.69 28.89 -2.16
N ARG A 170 0.73 30.16 -2.62
CA ARG A 170 0.02 31.26 -1.94
C ARG A 170 -1.49 31.13 -2.01
N LYS A 171 -2.05 30.69 -3.14
CA LYS A 171 -3.48 30.43 -3.31
C LYS A 171 -3.97 29.36 -2.33
N ILE A 172 -3.23 28.26 -2.17
CA ILE A 172 -3.55 27.20 -1.20
C ILE A 172 -3.56 27.80 0.23
N ALA A 173 -2.51 28.51 0.62
CA ALA A 173 -2.41 29.14 1.94
C ALA A 173 -3.57 30.12 2.21
N PHE A 174 -3.96 30.89 1.20
CA PHE A 174 -5.08 31.83 1.28
C PHE A 174 -6.42 31.09 1.47
N ASN A 175 -6.66 30.03 0.68
CA ASN A 175 -7.89 29.25 0.78
C ASN A 175 -8.03 28.50 2.12
N LEU A 176 -6.91 28.18 2.77
CA LEU A 176 -6.88 27.63 4.13
C LEU A 176 -7.10 28.70 5.22
N GLY A 177 -7.28 29.99 4.83
CA GLY A 177 -7.49 31.09 5.75
C GLY A 177 -6.25 31.43 6.59
N LEU A 178 -5.05 31.16 6.07
CA LEU A 178 -3.80 31.46 6.75
C LEU A 178 -3.37 32.89 6.51
N GLU A 179 -2.82 33.52 7.54
CA GLU A 179 -2.37 34.92 7.54
C GLU A 179 -0.99 35.06 8.20
N GLY A 180 -0.37 36.20 8.00
CA GLY A 180 0.84 36.63 8.71
C GLY A 180 2.01 35.64 8.54
N ASN A 181 2.56 35.15 9.66
CA ASN A 181 3.67 34.21 9.66
C ASN A 181 3.23 32.81 9.19
N ALA A 182 2.06 32.34 9.63
CA ALA A 182 1.54 31.03 9.24
C ALA A 182 1.38 30.91 7.71
N PHE A 183 0.95 31.99 7.04
CA PHE A 183 0.87 32.04 5.57
C PHE A 183 2.24 31.84 4.91
N LYS A 184 3.27 32.50 5.41
CA LYS A 184 4.64 32.40 4.88
C LYS A 184 5.21 30.99 5.12
N GLU A 185 5.05 30.47 6.33
CA GLU A 185 5.52 29.14 6.70
C GLU A 185 4.80 28.06 5.89
N PHE A 186 3.48 28.18 5.68
CA PHE A 186 2.74 27.22 4.85
C PHE A 186 3.18 27.28 3.37
N THR A 187 3.44 28.47 2.83
CA THR A 187 3.93 28.60 1.45
C THR A 187 5.27 27.87 1.26
N LYS A 188 6.14 27.96 2.24
CA LYS A 188 7.41 27.23 2.29
C LYS A 188 7.18 25.72 2.44
N PHE A 189 6.32 25.34 3.39
CA PHE A 189 5.97 23.96 3.71
C PHE A 189 5.46 23.22 2.48
N ILE A 190 4.45 23.75 1.79
CA ILE A 190 3.85 23.07 0.63
C ILE A 190 4.80 23.00 -0.56
N THR A 191 5.69 23.98 -0.73
CA THR A 191 6.73 23.95 -1.76
C THR A 191 7.75 22.84 -1.47
N SER A 192 8.23 22.75 -0.23
CA SER A 192 9.14 21.69 0.22
C SER A 192 8.48 20.32 0.12
N LEU A 193 7.20 20.20 0.49
CA LEU A 193 6.43 18.96 0.40
C LEU A 193 6.31 18.48 -1.06
N TYR A 194 5.99 19.37 -1.99
CA TYR A 194 5.93 19.04 -3.40
C TYR A 194 7.30 18.64 -3.97
N ASN A 195 8.37 19.33 -3.59
CA ASN A 195 9.72 18.97 -4.00
C ASN A 195 10.13 17.59 -3.47
N ALA A 196 9.73 17.24 -2.24
CA ALA A 196 9.93 15.91 -1.70
C ALA A 196 9.15 14.86 -2.49
N TYR A 197 7.87 15.11 -2.80
CA TYR A 197 7.02 14.22 -3.58
C TYR A 197 7.64 13.85 -4.94
N ILE A 198 8.12 14.86 -5.67
CA ILE A 198 8.78 14.63 -6.97
C ILE A 198 10.15 13.98 -6.78
N GLY A 199 10.92 14.44 -5.79
CA GLY A 199 12.32 14.02 -5.59
C GLY A 199 12.51 12.56 -5.21
N ILE A 200 11.48 11.92 -4.65
CA ILE A 200 11.50 10.50 -4.26
C ILE A 200 10.56 9.62 -5.11
N ASP A 201 10.01 10.15 -6.19
CA ASP A 201 9.00 9.46 -7.00
C ASP A 201 7.84 8.88 -6.18
N ALA A 202 7.28 9.69 -5.31
CA ALA A 202 6.13 9.25 -4.55
C ALA A 202 4.86 9.18 -5.42
N SER A 203 4.01 8.23 -5.15
CA SER A 203 2.66 8.13 -5.74
C SER A 203 1.58 8.77 -4.87
N LEU A 204 1.86 8.89 -3.57
CA LEU A 204 0.98 9.55 -2.60
C LEU A 204 1.80 10.16 -1.46
N PHE A 205 1.52 11.43 -1.16
CA PHE A 205 1.76 12.04 0.14
C PHE A 205 0.43 12.41 0.76
N GLU A 206 0.22 12.05 2.01
CA GLU A 206 -0.93 12.46 2.79
C GLU A 206 -0.44 12.93 4.17
N ILE A 207 -0.69 14.18 4.48
CA ILE A 207 -0.36 14.83 5.75
C ILE A 207 -1.67 15.18 6.44
N ASN A 208 -2.03 14.43 7.46
CA ASN A 208 -3.31 14.58 8.14
C ASN A 208 -3.19 14.30 9.65
N PRO A 209 -3.06 15.37 10.48
CA PRO A 209 -3.15 16.78 10.09
C PRO A 209 -1.81 17.44 9.75
N VAL A 210 -1.91 18.51 8.96
CA VAL A 210 -0.96 19.62 8.98
C VAL A 210 -1.42 20.56 10.08
N LEU A 211 -0.58 20.83 11.06
CA LEU A 211 -0.92 21.68 12.21
C LEU A 211 -0.37 23.09 12.04
N LYS A 212 -1.25 24.08 12.16
CA LYS A 212 -0.86 25.44 12.55
C LYS A 212 -0.78 25.49 14.07
N THR A 213 0.40 25.63 14.61
CA THR A 213 0.64 25.70 16.04
C THR A 213 0.21 27.05 16.62
N SER A 214 0.12 27.15 17.93
CA SER A 214 -0.25 28.35 18.64
C SER A 214 0.75 29.53 18.49
N ASP A 215 1.99 29.25 18.07
CA ASP A 215 3.03 30.22 17.71
C ASP A 215 3.17 30.43 16.18
N ASN A 216 2.11 30.09 15.44
CA ASN A 216 2.01 30.28 13.98
C ASN A 216 3.08 29.56 13.14
N LYS A 217 3.61 28.42 13.60
CA LYS A 217 4.39 27.49 12.79
C LYS A 217 3.48 26.52 12.06
N ILE A 218 3.97 25.92 10.99
CA ILE A 218 3.27 24.88 10.24
C ILE A 218 4.08 23.58 10.35
N ILE A 219 3.44 22.51 10.82
CA ILE A 219 4.11 21.24 11.14
C ILE A 219 3.29 20.05 10.58
N ALA A 220 3.97 19.09 9.96
CA ALA A 220 3.38 17.79 9.65
C ALA A 220 3.31 16.93 10.93
N VAL A 221 2.11 16.68 11.43
CA VAL A 221 1.89 15.87 12.65
C VAL A 221 1.83 14.39 12.35
N ASP A 222 1.17 14.02 11.26
CA ASP A 222 1.20 12.66 10.72
C ASP A 222 1.63 12.71 9.25
N ALA A 223 2.19 11.62 8.75
CA ALA A 223 2.63 11.53 7.37
C ALA A 223 2.49 10.10 6.85
N LYS A 224 1.74 9.94 5.78
CA LYS A 224 1.62 8.71 5.00
C LYS A 224 2.24 8.94 3.64
N VAL A 225 3.26 8.16 3.33
CA VAL A 225 4.00 8.22 2.06
C VAL A 225 3.94 6.86 1.39
N THR A 226 3.56 6.89 0.12
CA THR A 226 3.65 5.73 -0.77
C THR A 226 4.58 6.06 -1.94
N LEU A 227 5.60 5.26 -2.13
CA LEU A 227 6.54 5.37 -3.24
C LEU A 227 6.01 4.61 -4.46
N ASP A 228 6.32 5.10 -5.65
CA ASP A 228 6.09 4.34 -6.87
C ASP A 228 7.04 3.13 -6.91
N GLY A 229 6.49 1.92 -6.85
CA GLY A 229 7.27 0.68 -6.91
C GLY A 229 8.12 0.56 -8.17
N ASN A 230 7.67 1.17 -9.28
CA ASN A 230 8.39 1.13 -10.55
C ASN A 230 9.63 2.04 -10.57
N SER A 231 9.78 2.96 -9.62
CA SER A 231 10.92 3.88 -9.53
C SER A 231 12.00 3.43 -8.54
N LEU A 232 11.74 2.42 -7.71
CA LEU A 232 12.64 2.00 -6.63
C LEU A 232 14.02 1.54 -7.11
N PHE A 233 14.16 1.15 -8.38
CA PHE A 233 15.47 0.79 -8.95
C PHE A 233 16.48 1.96 -8.91
N ARG A 234 16.01 3.21 -8.93
CA ARG A 234 16.84 4.42 -8.82
C ARG A 234 16.90 5.02 -7.40
N HIS A 235 16.12 4.48 -6.45
CA HIS A 235 16.08 4.87 -5.05
C HIS A 235 16.41 3.68 -4.15
N LYS A 236 17.61 3.15 -4.24
CA LYS A 236 18.02 1.94 -3.50
C LYS A 236 18.01 2.14 -1.98
N ASP A 237 18.30 3.34 -1.51
CA ASP A 237 18.24 3.74 -0.11
C ASP A 237 16.80 3.72 0.42
N LEU A 238 15.83 4.17 -0.39
CA LEU A 238 14.41 4.11 -0.04
C LEU A 238 13.85 2.69 -0.15
N ALA A 239 14.30 1.92 -1.15
CA ALA A 239 13.91 0.51 -1.28
C ALA A 239 14.29 -0.32 -0.04
N ALA A 240 15.42 0.01 0.61
CA ALA A 240 15.88 -0.65 1.84
C ALA A 240 14.98 -0.38 3.06
N LEU A 241 14.08 0.60 2.99
CA LEU A 241 13.10 0.92 4.05
C LEU A 241 11.86 0.02 4.02
N ARG A 242 11.75 -0.90 3.05
CA ARG A 242 10.60 -1.81 2.92
C ARG A 242 10.47 -2.68 4.17
N ASP A 243 9.28 -2.70 4.77
CA ASP A 243 8.95 -3.61 5.87
C ASP A 243 7.99 -4.69 5.37
N THR A 244 8.53 -5.86 5.03
CA THR A 244 7.75 -6.99 4.52
C THR A 244 6.79 -7.60 5.55
N ARG A 245 6.95 -7.30 6.84
CA ARG A 245 6.02 -7.73 7.91
C ARG A 245 4.65 -7.05 7.81
N GLU A 246 4.60 -5.93 7.10
CA GLU A 246 3.40 -5.15 6.85
C GLU A 246 2.67 -5.55 5.56
N GLU A 247 3.27 -6.42 4.75
CA GLU A 247 2.74 -6.89 3.47
C GLU A 247 2.15 -8.31 3.61
N ASP A 248 1.33 -8.74 2.66
CA ASP A 248 0.88 -10.13 2.61
C ASP A 248 2.06 -11.04 2.28
N ALA A 249 2.22 -12.12 3.03
CA ALA A 249 3.38 -13.03 2.87
C ALA A 249 3.39 -13.71 1.49
N MET A 250 2.22 -13.93 0.88
CA MET A 250 2.12 -14.51 -0.46
C MET A 250 2.53 -13.51 -1.53
N ASP A 251 2.17 -12.21 -1.35
CA ASP A 251 2.59 -11.14 -2.26
C ASP A 251 4.11 -10.92 -2.20
N VAL A 252 4.69 -11.00 -1.01
CA VAL A 252 6.15 -10.87 -0.81
C VAL A 252 6.88 -12.00 -1.54
N GLU A 253 6.49 -13.25 -1.30
CA GLU A 253 7.12 -14.42 -1.92
C GLU A 253 6.96 -14.42 -3.45
N ALA A 254 5.77 -14.07 -3.94
CA ALA A 254 5.53 -13.93 -5.37
C ALA A 254 6.44 -12.87 -6.00
N GLY A 255 6.60 -11.72 -5.33
CA GLY A 255 7.50 -10.66 -5.76
C GLY A 255 8.96 -11.09 -5.82
N GLU A 256 9.44 -11.86 -4.83
CA GLU A 256 10.79 -12.42 -4.81
C GLU A 256 11.02 -13.42 -5.96
N ALA A 257 9.98 -14.18 -6.32
CA ALA A 257 10.00 -15.08 -7.48
C ALA A 257 9.82 -14.38 -8.83
N GLY A 258 9.66 -13.05 -8.84
CA GLY A 258 9.42 -12.25 -10.04
C GLY A 258 8.05 -12.48 -10.67
N LEU A 259 7.07 -12.87 -9.87
CA LEU A 259 5.67 -13.01 -10.25
C LEU A 259 4.89 -11.74 -9.89
N ASN A 260 3.96 -11.33 -10.78
CA ASN A 260 2.99 -10.30 -10.46
C ASN A 260 1.75 -10.97 -9.83
N PHE A 261 1.67 -10.96 -8.53
CA PHE A 261 0.61 -11.59 -7.75
C PHE A 261 -0.12 -10.58 -6.88
N VAL A 262 -1.43 -10.72 -6.76
CA VAL A 262 -2.26 -10.02 -5.77
C VAL A 262 -3.29 -11.01 -5.25
N LYS A 263 -3.33 -11.21 -3.94
CA LYS A 263 -4.33 -12.03 -3.29
C LYS A 263 -5.70 -11.32 -3.31
N LEU A 264 -6.77 -12.09 -3.55
CA LEU A 264 -8.16 -11.67 -3.51
C LEU A 264 -8.98 -12.65 -2.65
N ASP A 265 -10.22 -12.28 -2.33
CA ASP A 265 -11.10 -13.06 -1.42
C ASP A 265 -12.00 -14.05 -2.16
N GLY A 266 -11.48 -14.71 -3.20
CA GLY A 266 -12.26 -15.62 -4.04
C GLY A 266 -12.03 -17.10 -3.78
N ASN A 267 -12.60 -17.93 -4.66
CA ASN A 267 -12.54 -19.39 -4.59
C ASN A 267 -11.98 -20.07 -5.86
N VAL A 268 -11.71 -19.30 -6.91
CA VAL A 268 -11.08 -19.79 -8.13
C VAL A 268 -9.79 -19.03 -8.37
N ALA A 269 -8.67 -19.71 -8.26
CA ALA A 269 -7.39 -19.10 -8.56
C ALA A 269 -7.16 -19.05 -10.07
N CYS A 270 -6.42 -18.05 -10.54
CA CYS A 270 -6.02 -17.94 -11.93
C CYS A 270 -4.51 -17.77 -12.09
N MET A 271 -3.97 -18.32 -13.19
CA MET A 271 -2.60 -18.14 -13.65
C MET A 271 -2.63 -17.81 -15.13
N VAL A 272 -2.07 -16.69 -15.51
CA VAL A 272 -2.11 -16.19 -16.89
C VAL A 272 -0.78 -15.59 -17.32
N ASN A 273 -0.63 -15.28 -18.60
CA ASN A 273 0.48 -14.52 -19.13
C ASN A 273 -0.02 -13.18 -19.69
N GLY A 274 0.14 -12.14 -18.89
CA GLY A 274 -0.21 -10.78 -19.23
C GLY A 274 -1.41 -10.22 -18.45
N ALA A 275 -1.26 -9.02 -17.93
CA ALA A 275 -2.22 -8.37 -17.03
C ALA A 275 -3.63 -8.21 -17.64
N GLY A 276 -3.72 -7.88 -18.94
CA GLY A 276 -5.02 -7.76 -19.63
C GLY A 276 -5.77 -9.11 -19.69
N LEU A 277 -5.03 -10.21 -19.94
CA LEU A 277 -5.61 -11.54 -19.93
C LEU A 277 -6.02 -11.97 -18.51
N ALA A 278 -5.26 -11.56 -17.49
CA ALA A 278 -5.62 -11.81 -16.09
C ALA A 278 -6.95 -11.16 -15.74
N MET A 279 -7.15 -9.90 -16.09
CA MET A 279 -8.40 -9.18 -15.84
C MET A 279 -9.59 -9.86 -16.56
N ALA A 280 -9.44 -10.18 -17.86
CA ALA A 280 -10.48 -10.89 -18.62
C ALA A 280 -10.76 -12.29 -18.05
N THR A 281 -9.74 -13.00 -17.53
CA THR A 281 -9.91 -14.30 -16.91
C THR A 281 -10.68 -14.19 -15.59
N MET A 282 -10.39 -13.19 -14.77
CA MET A 282 -11.14 -12.91 -13.54
C MET A 282 -12.61 -12.59 -13.82
N ASP A 283 -12.89 -11.80 -14.87
CA ASP A 283 -14.27 -11.51 -15.29
C ASP A 283 -15.01 -12.79 -15.69
N ILE A 284 -14.35 -13.68 -16.43
CA ILE A 284 -14.94 -14.95 -16.84
C ILE A 284 -15.19 -15.88 -15.65
N ILE A 285 -14.27 -15.97 -14.70
CA ILE A 285 -14.48 -16.70 -13.44
C ILE A 285 -15.76 -16.18 -12.76
N LYS A 286 -15.92 -14.85 -12.67
CA LYS A 286 -17.09 -14.24 -12.03
C LYS A 286 -18.37 -14.53 -12.78
N LEU A 287 -18.37 -14.43 -14.11
CA LEU A 287 -19.53 -14.73 -14.96
C LEU A 287 -19.92 -16.21 -14.91
N SER A 288 -18.97 -17.09 -14.59
CA SER A 288 -19.20 -18.54 -14.43
C SER A 288 -19.72 -18.94 -13.05
N GLY A 289 -19.95 -17.97 -12.15
CA GLY A 289 -20.45 -18.21 -10.80
C GLY A 289 -19.37 -18.47 -9.76
N GLY A 290 -18.08 -18.34 -10.13
CA GLY A 290 -16.95 -18.32 -9.21
C GLY A 290 -16.63 -16.91 -8.71
N SER A 291 -15.63 -16.81 -7.85
CA SER A 291 -15.03 -15.57 -7.43
C SER A 291 -13.50 -15.65 -7.57
N PRO A 292 -12.81 -14.67 -8.19
CA PRO A 292 -11.37 -14.74 -8.36
C PRO A 292 -10.66 -14.73 -7.00
N ALA A 293 -9.77 -15.70 -6.77
CA ALA A 293 -8.98 -15.81 -5.54
C ALA A 293 -7.66 -15.02 -5.61
N ASN A 294 -7.20 -14.72 -6.81
CA ASN A 294 -5.99 -13.94 -7.03
C ASN A 294 -5.94 -13.33 -8.44
N PHE A 295 -5.12 -12.31 -8.58
CA PHE A 295 -4.50 -11.91 -9.83
C PHE A 295 -3.12 -12.57 -9.90
N LEU A 296 -2.75 -13.23 -11.00
CA LEU A 296 -1.40 -13.75 -11.19
C LEU A 296 -1.01 -13.73 -12.67
N ASP A 297 0.01 -12.92 -12.95
CA ASP A 297 0.66 -12.85 -14.26
C ASP A 297 2.08 -13.47 -14.16
N VAL A 298 2.28 -14.59 -14.83
CA VAL A 298 3.58 -15.27 -14.89
C VAL A 298 4.55 -14.65 -15.90
N GLY A 299 4.11 -13.65 -16.65
CA GLY A 299 4.90 -12.93 -17.64
C GLY A 299 5.15 -13.71 -18.93
N GLY A 300 5.96 -13.10 -19.80
CA GLY A 300 6.27 -13.63 -21.13
C GLY A 300 7.30 -14.79 -21.15
N THR A 301 7.92 -15.12 -20.02
CA THR A 301 8.99 -16.14 -19.90
C THR A 301 8.65 -17.21 -18.87
N ALA A 302 7.36 -17.59 -18.76
CA ALA A 302 6.91 -18.61 -17.84
C ALA A 302 7.66 -19.93 -18.08
N ASP A 303 8.59 -20.26 -17.18
CA ASP A 303 9.30 -21.54 -17.12
C ASP A 303 8.70 -22.45 -16.03
N ALA A 304 9.16 -23.71 -16.00
CA ALA A 304 8.69 -24.70 -15.04
C ALA A 304 8.83 -24.26 -13.57
N ALA A 305 9.94 -23.58 -13.23
CA ALA A 305 10.21 -23.15 -11.86
C ALA A 305 9.21 -22.07 -11.42
N ARG A 306 8.92 -21.09 -12.29
CA ARG A 306 7.91 -20.06 -12.02
C ARG A 306 6.52 -20.63 -11.86
N VAL A 307 6.14 -21.57 -12.73
CA VAL A 307 4.84 -22.26 -12.65
C VAL A 307 4.74 -23.06 -11.35
N GLN A 308 5.78 -23.75 -10.94
CA GLN A 308 5.82 -24.51 -9.69
C GLN A 308 5.69 -23.56 -8.46
N THR A 309 6.42 -22.46 -8.45
CA THR A 309 6.31 -21.46 -7.40
C THR A 309 4.90 -20.86 -7.34
N ALA A 310 4.32 -20.55 -8.49
CA ALA A 310 2.96 -20.02 -8.59
C ALA A 310 1.93 -21.01 -8.00
N PHE A 311 2.02 -22.30 -8.30
CA PHE A 311 1.18 -23.33 -7.67
C PHE A 311 1.39 -23.39 -6.15
N GLY A 312 2.65 -23.36 -5.69
CA GLY A 312 2.97 -23.37 -4.26
C GLY A 312 2.33 -22.22 -3.50
N ILE A 313 2.28 -21.02 -4.13
CA ILE A 313 1.63 -19.83 -3.55
C ILE A 313 0.10 -20.01 -3.56
N ILE A 314 -0.50 -20.32 -4.70
CA ILE A 314 -1.95 -20.47 -4.88
C ILE A 314 -2.54 -21.48 -3.89
N LEU A 315 -1.91 -22.65 -3.76
CA LEU A 315 -2.45 -23.76 -2.97
C LEU A 315 -2.33 -23.58 -1.45
N ARG A 316 -1.68 -22.54 -0.99
CA ARG A 316 -1.71 -22.16 0.44
C ARG A 316 -2.97 -21.42 0.83
N ASP A 317 -3.73 -20.90 -0.13
CA ASP A 317 -5.03 -20.29 0.18
C ASP A 317 -6.09 -21.39 0.35
N PRO A 318 -6.63 -21.61 1.57
CA PRO A 318 -7.62 -22.65 1.85
C PRO A 318 -8.97 -22.40 1.17
N ASN A 319 -9.22 -21.19 0.69
CA ASN A 319 -10.46 -20.82 0.01
C ASN A 319 -10.47 -21.28 -1.45
N VAL A 320 -9.31 -21.58 -2.03
CA VAL A 320 -9.20 -22.01 -3.43
C VAL A 320 -9.82 -23.38 -3.61
N LYS A 321 -10.83 -23.46 -4.48
CA LYS A 321 -11.56 -24.69 -4.85
C LYS A 321 -11.26 -25.19 -6.26
N ALA A 322 -10.71 -24.33 -7.12
CA ALA A 322 -10.30 -24.66 -8.47
C ALA A 322 -9.19 -23.71 -8.94
N ILE A 323 -8.38 -24.15 -9.90
CA ILE A 323 -7.34 -23.33 -10.54
C ILE A 323 -7.61 -23.28 -12.04
N LEU A 324 -7.67 -22.08 -12.61
CA LEU A 324 -7.75 -21.85 -14.06
C LEU A 324 -6.43 -21.26 -14.57
N ILE A 325 -5.71 -22.08 -15.36
CA ILE A 325 -4.56 -21.62 -16.16
C ILE A 325 -5.08 -21.17 -17.52
N ASN A 326 -4.85 -19.91 -17.86
CA ASN A 326 -5.26 -19.36 -19.15
C ASN A 326 -4.09 -18.66 -19.82
N ILE A 327 -3.47 -19.34 -20.79
CA ILE A 327 -2.30 -18.86 -21.51
C ILE A 327 -2.66 -18.56 -22.95
N PHE A 328 -2.31 -17.38 -23.40
CA PHE A 328 -2.34 -17.03 -24.81
C PHE A 328 -0.90 -16.83 -25.34
N GLY A 329 -0.45 -17.80 -26.14
CA GLY A 329 0.90 -17.82 -26.64
C GLY A 329 1.09 -16.91 -27.88
N GLY A 330 1.69 -15.77 -27.64
CA GLY A 330 2.37 -14.99 -28.68
C GLY A 330 3.88 -15.27 -28.59
N ILE A 331 4.54 -14.56 -27.70
CA ILE A 331 5.97 -14.76 -27.35
C ILE A 331 6.12 -15.98 -26.45
N VAL A 332 5.16 -16.21 -25.54
CA VAL A 332 5.14 -17.39 -24.66
C VAL A 332 4.80 -18.63 -25.47
N ARG A 333 5.59 -19.68 -25.30
CA ARG A 333 5.35 -20.97 -25.92
C ARG A 333 4.48 -21.83 -25.01
N CYS A 334 3.31 -22.23 -25.49
CA CYS A 334 2.36 -23.06 -24.74
C CYS A 334 2.94 -24.42 -24.32
N ASP A 335 3.79 -25.05 -25.14
CA ASP A 335 4.46 -26.32 -24.82
C ASP A 335 5.38 -26.22 -23.60
N ARG A 336 6.07 -25.06 -23.40
CA ARG A 336 6.89 -24.84 -22.21
C ARG A 336 6.05 -24.66 -20.94
N VAL A 337 4.93 -23.96 -21.06
CA VAL A 337 4.00 -23.83 -19.93
C VAL A 337 3.36 -25.14 -19.59
N ALA A 338 2.92 -25.92 -20.60
CA ALA A 338 2.37 -27.25 -20.41
C ALA A 338 3.37 -28.19 -19.69
N GLN A 339 4.63 -28.18 -20.12
CA GLN A 339 5.69 -28.94 -19.45
C GLN A 339 5.86 -28.46 -17.98
N GLY A 340 5.88 -27.17 -17.75
CA GLY A 340 5.98 -26.62 -16.39
C GLY A 340 4.80 -27.02 -15.49
N VAL A 341 3.59 -27.08 -16.04
CA VAL A 341 2.39 -27.57 -15.33
C VAL A 341 2.52 -29.05 -14.97
N VAL A 342 2.94 -29.87 -15.93
CA VAL A 342 3.14 -31.32 -15.73
C VAL A 342 4.25 -31.57 -14.70
N ASP A 343 5.38 -30.88 -14.82
CA ASP A 343 6.51 -31.01 -13.89
C ASP A 343 6.13 -30.62 -12.48
N ALA A 344 5.42 -29.47 -12.34
CA ALA A 344 4.92 -29.00 -11.05
C ALA A 344 3.93 -29.99 -10.43
N TYR A 345 3.01 -30.55 -11.23
CA TYR A 345 2.07 -31.54 -10.76
C TYR A 345 2.78 -32.81 -10.23
N HIS A 346 3.77 -33.33 -10.99
CA HIS A 346 4.55 -34.49 -10.55
C HIS A 346 5.38 -34.20 -9.28
N ALA A 347 5.96 -33.03 -9.17
CA ALA A 347 6.73 -32.61 -7.97
C ALA A 347 5.86 -32.53 -6.72
N MET A 348 4.59 -32.19 -6.86
CA MET A 348 3.62 -32.07 -5.76
C MET A 348 2.90 -33.37 -5.44
N GLY A 349 2.98 -34.38 -6.32
CA GLY A 349 2.36 -35.70 -6.19
C GLY A 349 0.85 -35.74 -6.46
N SER A 350 0.12 -34.69 -6.05
CA SER A 350 -1.31 -34.52 -6.36
C SER A 350 -1.72 -33.06 -6.12
N LEU A 351 -2.71 -32.60 -6.86
CA LEU A 351 -3.35 -31.31 -6.58
C LEU A 351 -4.63 -31.55 -5.76
N PRO A 352 -4.83 -30.82 -4.68
CA PRO A 352 -6.03 -30.96 -3.84
C PRO A 352 -7.30 -30.39 -4.48
N VAL A 353 -7.15 -29.67 -5.61
CA VAL A 353 -8.24 -28.97 -6.30
C VAL A 353 -8.19 -29.25 -7.80
N PRO A 354 -9.34 -29.21 -8.51
CA PRO A 354 -9.39 -29.35 -9.97
C PRO A 354 -8.55 -28.31 -10.69
N LEU A 355 -7.83 -28.74 -11.72
CA LEU A 355 -7.02 -27.89 -12.58
C LEU A 355 -7.65 -27.80 -13.97
N ILE A 356 -7.97 -26.59 -14.40
CA ILE A 356 -8.47 -26.30 -15.75
C ILE A 356 -7.36 -25.58 -16.50
N VAL A 357 -7.02 -26.06 -17.69
CA VAL A 357 -5.93 -25.52 -18.50
C VAL A 357 -6.42 -25.15 -19.87
N ARG A 358 -6.34 -23.88 -20.20
CA ARG A 358 -6.58 -23.36 -21.56
C ARG A 358 -5.28 -22.81 -22.12
N LEU A 359 -4.81 -23.41 -23.21
CA LEU A 359 -3.61 -23.00 -23.92
C LEU A 359 -3.96 -22.71 -25.37
N GLN A 360 -3.67 -21.48 -25.82
CA GLN A 360 -3.93 -21.04 -27.19
C GLN A 360 -2.75 -20.25 -27.74
N GLY A 361 -2.47 -20.39 -29.04
CA GLY A 361 -1.36 -19.70 -29.73
C GLY A 361 -0.18 -20.61 -30.04
N THR A 362 1.04 -20.09 -29.90
CA THR A 362 2.27 -20.76 -30.30
C THR A 362 2.45 -22.11 -29.60
N ASN A 363 2.51 -23.22 -30.37
CA ASN A 363 2.65 -24.60 -29.92
C ASN A 363 1.50 -25.09 -29.00
N ALA A 364 0.28 -24.57 -29.21
CA ALA A 364 -0.87 -24.99 -28.43
C ALA A 364 -1.29 -26.48 -28.66
N VAL A 365 -1.08 -26.99 -29.88
CA VAL A 365 -1.38 -28.38 -30.22
C VAL A 365 -0.43 -29.33 -29.48
N GLU A 366 0.87 -29.03 -29.52
CA GLU A 366 1.91 -29.76 -28.79
C GLU A 366 1.69 -29.70 -27.29
N ALA A 367 1.30 -28.56 -26.79
CA ALA A 367 0.98 -28.34 -25.37
C ALA A 367 -0.19 -29.21 -24.92
N LYS A 368 -1.27 -29.24 -25.71
CA LYS A 368 -2.43 -30.09 -25.43
C LYS A 368 -2.03 -31.55 -25.40
N LYS A 369 -1.25 -32.01 -26.38
CA LYS A 369 -0.75 -33.39 -26.44
C LYS A 369 0.07 -33.76 -25.21
N LEU A 370 0.97 -32.85 -24.74
CA LEU A 370 1.75 -33.04 -23.52
C LEU A 370 0.87 -33.25 -22.28
N ILE A 371 -0.17 -32.45 -22.14
CA ILE A 371 -1.09 -32.53 -20.99
C ILE A 371 -1.92 -33.82 -21.07
N ASP A 372 -2.44 -34.15 -22.24
CA ASP A 372 -3.26 -35.35 -22.43
C ASP A 372 -2.43 -36.65 -22.23
N GLU A 373 -1.17 -36.69 -22.70
CA GLU A 373 -0.25 -37.85 -22.56
C GLU A 373 0.28 -37.99 -21.11
N ALA A 374 0.29 -36.93 -20.32
CA ALA A 374 0.70 -36.98 -18.91
C ALA A 374 -0.27 -37.80 -18.03
N GLY A 375 -1.48 -38.07 -18.50
CA GLY A 375 -2.48 -38.88 -17.78
C GLY A 375 -2.95 -38.26 -16.46
N LEU A 376 -2.80 -36.95 -16.31
CA LEU A 376 -3.16 -36.19 -15.10
C LEU A 376 -4.65 -35.80 -15.15
N PRO A 377 -5.32 -35.67 -14.00
CA PRO A 377 -6.71 -35.21 -13.91
C PRO A 377 -6.83 -33.71 -14.18
N ILE A 378 -6.49 -33.29 -15.40
CA ILE A 378 -6.51 -31.90 -15.86
C ILE A 378 -7.65 -31.75 -16.88
N HIS A 379 -8.47 -30.71 -16.67
CA HIS A 379 -9.51 -30.35 -17.63
C HIS A 379 -8.93 -29.43 -18.69
N SER A 380 -8.62 -29.95 -19.89
CA SER A 380 -8.14 -29.12 -20.99
C SER A 380 -9.29 -28.40 -21.70
N ALA A 381 -9.06 -27.15 -22.08
CA ALA A 381 -9.98 -26.29 -22.84
C ALA A 381 -9.22 -25.58 -23.98
N ILE A 382 -9.89 -25.34 -25.09
CA ILE A 382 -9.35 -24.60 -26.23
C ILE A 382 -9.92 -23.18 -26.25
N THR A 383 -11.23 -23.08 -26.15
CA THR A 383 -11.90 -21.77 -26.14
C THR A 383 -12.04 -21.24 -24.72
N LEU A 384 -12.25 -19.91 -24.63
CA LEU A 384 -12.49 -19.26 -23.37
C LEU A 384 -13.84 -19.66 -22.75
N GLU A 385 -14.83 -19.92 -23.61
CA GLU A 385 -16.15 -20.43 -23.25
C GLU A 385 -16.06 -21.85 -22.64
N GLU A 386 -15.28 -22.75 -23.24
CA GLU A 386 -15.04 -24.10 -22.69
C GLU A 386 -14.40 -24.01 -21.31
N ALA A 387 -13.40 -23.12 -21.13
CA ALA A 387 -12.78 -22.91 -19.84
C ALA A 387 -13.78 -22.40 -18.79
N ALA A 388 -14.65 -21.45 -19.18
CA ALA A 388 -15.72 -20.93 -18.33
C ALA A 388 -16.71 -22.01 -17.89
N ASN A 389 -17.14 -22.86 -18.84
CA ASN A 389 -18.04 -23.97 -18.55
C ASN A 389 -17.40 -25.00 -17.62
N LYS A 390 -16.10 -25.28 -17.78
CA LYS A 390 -15.36 -26.17 -16.88
C LYS A 390 -15.26 -25.59 -15.46
N VAL A 391 -15.01 -24.29 -15.32
CA VAL A 391 -15.05 -23.62 -14.00
C VAL A 391 -16.42 -23.81 -13.34
N LYS A 392 -17.50 -23.61 -14.09
CA LYS A 392 -18.87 -23.81 -13.59
C LYS A 392 -19.14 -25.25 -13.17
N GLU A 393 -18.70 -26.23 -13.97
CA GLU A 393 -18.86 -27.67 -13.68
C GLU A 393 -18.15 -28.08 -12.38
N VAL A 394 -16.92 -27.62 -12.16
CA VAL A 394 -16.12 -28.01 -10.97
C VAL A 394 -16.53 -27.29 -9.69
N LEU A 395 -17.30 -26.21 -9.79
CA LEU A 395 -17.83 -25.48 -8.63
C LEU A 395 -19.24 -25.92 -8.24
N ALA A 396 -19.98 -26.63 -9.13
CA ALA A 396 -21.32 -27.14 -8.88
C ALA A 396 -21.30 -28.34 -7.94
#